data_d1a4bf44eb45b22fbd3a28b3b2fa3af7
#
_entry.id   d1a4bf44eb45b22fbd3a28b3b2fa3af7
#
_cell.length_a   1.000
_cell.length_b   1.000
_cell.length_c   1.000
_cell.angle_alpha   90.00
_cell.angle_beta   90.00
_cell.angle_gamma   90.00
#
_symmetry.space_group_name_H-M   'P 1'
#
loop_
_entity.id
_entity.type
_entity.pdbx_description
1 polymer ?
#
loop_
_entity_poly.entity_id
_entity_poly.type
_entity_poly.pdbx_seq_one_letter_code
_entity_poly.pdbx_strand_id
1 'polypeptide(L)'
;LPISVAENASDGVIAPLLYMLIGGAPLALTYKAINTMDSMLGYKNEKYLYFGRAAAKLDDVANYIPSRLAALLWVAAAAFTGNDAKGAWRIWRRDRRNHASPNSAQTESACAGALGVQLAGPAYYFGEYYPKPTIGDALRPIEPQDILRANRMMYVASGFALAWGAAIRGFLA
;
A
#
# COMPACT_ATOMS: atom_id res chain seq x y z
N LEU A 1 4.34 -8.76 9.32
CA LEU A 1 2.91 -9.02 9.15
C LEU A 1 2.49 -8.78 7.69
N PRO A 2 1.46 -9.46 7.15
CA PRO A 2 0.98 -9.25 5.77
C PRO A 2 0.63 -7.79 5.47
N ILE A 3 0.15 -7.05 6.46
CA ILE A 3 -0.18 -5.62 6.36
C ILE A 3 1.04 -4.78 5.96
N SER A 4 2.19 -5.02 6.59
CA SER A 4 3.43 -4.28 6.29
C SER A 4 3.96 -4.60 4.88
N VAL A 5 3.75 -5.83 4.40
CA VAL A 5 4.09 -6.20 3.02
C VAL A 5 3.21 -5.44 2.03
N ALA A 6 1.90 -5.35 2.31
CA ALA A 6 0.94 -4.67 1.45
C ALA A 6 1.21 -3.16 1.37
N GLU A 7 1.48 -2.52 2.51
CA GLU A 7 1.83 -1.10 2.60
C GLU A 7 3.14 -0.81 1.86
N ASN A 8 4.21 -1.53 2.19
CA ASN A 8 5.52 -1.36 1.54
C ASN A 8 5.52 -1.69 0.04
N ALA A 9 4.63 -2.56 -0.43
CA ALA A 9 4.49 -2.83 -1.87
C ALA A 9 4.04 -1.57 -2.64
N SER A 10 3.14 -0.77 -2.06
CA SER A 10 2.75 0.52 -2.63
C SER A 10 3.92 1.51 -2.60
N ASP A 11 4.39 1.84 -1.38
CA ASP A 11 5.25 2.98 -1.13
C ASP A 11 6.74 2.70 -1.38
N GLY A 12 7.13 1.45 -1.28
CA GLY A 12 8.51 1.00 -1.46
C GLY A 12 8.82 0.47 -2.85
N VAL A 13 7.82 0.03 -3.62
CA VAL A 13 8.06 -0.63 -4.91
C VAL A 13 7.25 0.02 -6.04
N ILE A 14 5.92 -0.03 -5.98
CA ILE A 14 5.08 0.34 -7.13
C ILE A 14 5.11 1.84 -7.38
N ALA A 15 5.00 2.66 -6.35
CA ALA A 15 5.06 4.11 -6.50
C ALA A 15 6.42 4.60 -7.04
N PRO A 16 7.58 4.20 -6.47
CA PRO A 16 8.88 4.55 -7.06
C PRO A 16 9.03 4.11 -8.51
N LEU A 17 8.56 2.91 -8.87
CA LEU A 17 8.58 2.43 -10.26
C LEU A 17 7.76 3.32 -11.19
N LEU A 18 6.55 3.70 -10.79
CA LEU A 18 5.70 4.58 -11.59
C LEU A 18 6.34 5.95 -11.81
N TYR A 19 6.91 6.55 -10.77
CA TYR A 19 7.61 7.82 -10.86
C TYR A 19 8.87 7.72 -11.72
N MET A 20 9.59 6.59 -11.64
CA MET A 20 10.76 6.32 -12.50
C MET A 20 10.37 6.20 -13.97
N LEU A 21 9.24 5.57 -14.26
CA LEU A 21 8.74 5.43 -15.64
C LEU A 21 8.30 6.76 -16.26
N ILE A 22 7.78 7.68 -15.43
CA ILE A 22 7.30 9.01 -15.90
C ILE A 22 8.47 9.97 -16.09
N GLY A 23 9.35 10.11 -15.11
CA GLY A 23 10.39 11.16 -15.10
C GLY A 23 11.78 10.66 -14.76
N GLY A 24 12.04 9.36 -14.88
CA GLY A 24 13.36 8.77 -14.66
C GLY A 24 13.79 8.82 -13.19
N ALA A 25 15.08 8.66 -12.98
CA ALA A 25 15.68 8.64 -11.65
C ALA A 25 15.41 9.92 -10.83
N PRO A 26 15.45 11.15 -11.37
CA PRO A 26 15.16 12.35 -10.59
C PRO A 26 13.78 12.32 -9.95
N LEU A 27 12.73 11.92 -10.70
CA LEU A 27 11.38 11.91 -10.17
C LEU A 27 11.16 10.78 -9.16
N ALA A 28 11.77 9.61 -9.37
CA ALA A 28 11.75 8.51 -8.40
C ALA A 28 12.44 8.89 -7.08
N LEU A 29 13.57 9.58 -7.14
CA LEU A 29 14.29 10.08 -5.96
C LEU A 29 13.49 11.17 -5.24
N THR A 30 12.85 12.07 -5.97
CA THR A 30 11.97 13.10 -5.39
C THR A 30 10.82 12.44 -4.63
N TYR A 31 10.14 11.46 -5.24
CA TYR A 31 9.10 10.69 -4.55
C TYR A 31 9.64 10.03 -3.29
N LYS A 32 10.80 9.36 -3.39
CA LYS A 32 11.38 8.68 -2.23
C LYS A 32 11.79 9.63 -1.12
N ALA A 33 12.25 10.83 -1.45
CA ALA A 33 12.53 11.88 -0.47
C ALA A 33 11.24 12.32 0.27
N ILE A 34 10.13 12.52 -0.45
CA ILE A 34 8.81 12.86 0.13
C ILE A 34 8.36 11.75 1.09
N ASN A 35 8.37 10.51 0.65
CA ASN A 35 7.97 9.35 1.44
C ASN A 35 8.85 9.16 2.68
N THR A 36 10.15 9.40 2.56
CA THR A 36 11.08 9.34 3.70
C THR A 36 10.83 10.48 4.69
N MET A 37 10.55 11.70 4.21
CA MET A 37 10.19 12.81 5.10
C MET A 37 8.95 12.51 5.92
N ASP A 38 7.90 11.93 5.32
CA ASP A 38 6.71 11.52 6.06
C ASP A 38 7.06 10.45 7.10
N SER A 39 7.75 9.40 6.71
CA SER A 39 8.14 8.30 7.61
C SER A 39 8.98 8.75 8.81
N MET A 40 9.81 9.78 8.64
CA MET A 40 10.70 10.28 9.70
C MET A 40 10.08 11.41 10.53
N LEU A 41 9.23 12.23 9.95
CA LEU A 41 8.76 13.50 10.55
C LEU A 41 7.24 13.56 10.65
N GLY A 42 6.50 12.67 10.00
CA GLY A 42 5.03 12.66 9.97
C GLY A 42 4.37 12.33 11.33
N TYR A 43 5.18 11.93 12.32
CA TYR A 43 4.70 11.70 13.68
C TYR A 43 4.30 13.01 14.36
N LYS A 44 3.22 12.98 15.13
CA LYS A 44 2.75 14.09 15.95
C LYS A 44 3.72 14.32 17.12
N ASN A 45 4.82 15.02 16.83
CA ASN A 45 5.80 15.45 17.80
C ASN A 45 5.68 16.97 17.96
N GLU A 46 5.64 17.49 19.16
CA GLU A 46 5.48 18.94 19.45
C GLU A 46 6.51 19.80 18.70
N LYS A 47 7.76 19.30 18.59
CA LYS A 47 8.85 20.00 17.93
C LYS A 47 8.67 20.14 16.39
N TYR A 48 8.02 19.18 15.73
CA TYR A 48 7.90 19.13 14.27
C TYR A 48 6.45 19.07 13.79
N LEU A 49 5.48 19.47 14.64
CA LEU A 49 4.05 19.28 14.36
C LEU A 49 3.62 19.86 13.00
N TYR A 50 4.03 21.07 12.68
CA TYR A 50 3.64 21.73 11.42
C TYR A 50 4.40 21.16 10.22
N PHE A 51 5.69 20.90 10.38
CA PHE A 51 6.53 20.35 9.33
C PHE A 51 6.15 18.91 9.01
N GLY A 52 5.91 18.09 10.03
CA GLY A 52 5.43 16.72 9.87
C GLY A 52 4.05 16.65 9.19
N ARG A 53 3.13 17.57 9.53
CA ARG A 53 1.84 17.66 8.83
C ARG A 53 1.97 18.04 7.36
N ALA A 54 2.94 18.89 7.01
CA ALA A 54 3.20 19.22 5.61
C ALA A 54 3.79 18.02 4.85
N ALA A 55 4.75 17.31 5.47
CA ALA A 55 5.32 16.09 4.90
C ALA A 55 4.26 15.01 4.67
N ALA A 56 3.42 14.73 5.66
CA ALA A 56 2.33 13.76 5.55
C ALA A 56 1.34 14.11 4.44
N LYS A 57 0.92 15.39 4.33
CA LYS A 57 0.04 15.82 3.24
C LYS A 57 0.67 15.72 1.86
N LEU A 58 1.96 16.01 1.76
CA LEU A 58 2.69 15.90 0.49
C LEU A 58 2.80 14.43 0.07
N ASP A 59 3.08 13.53 1.02
CA ASP A 59 3.08 12.09 0.80
C ASP A 59 1.70 11.57 0.40
N ASP A 60 0.64 12.02 1.07
CA ASP A 60 -0.74 11.66 0.72
C ASP A 60 -1.08 12.03 -0.72
N VAL A 61 -0.63 13.19 -1.22
CA VAL A 61 -0.83 13.62 -2.61
C VAL A 61 0.02 12.79 -3.56
N ALA A 62 1.31 12.58 -3.25
CA ALA A 62 2.22 11.81 -4.08
C ALA A 62 1.76 10.34 -4.22
N ASN A 63 1.25 9.75 -3.17
CA ASN A 63 0.76 8.38 -3.15
C ASN A 63 -0.69 8.21 -3.63
N TYR A 64 -1.41 9.28 -3.92
CA TYR A 64 -2.85 9.18 -4.23
C TYR A 64 -3.15 8.29 -5.44
N ILE A 65 -2.48 8.49 -6.57
CA ILE A 65 -2.64 7.66 -7.77
C ILE A 65 -1.90 6.33 -7.62
N PRO A 66 -0.62 6.29 -7.23
CA PRO A 66 0.12 5.05 -7.09
C PRO A 66 -0.54 4.00 -6.21
N SER A 67 -1.07 4.38 -5.05
CA SER A 67 -1.71 3.42 -4.13
C SER A 67 -2.95 2.73 -4.72
N ARG A 68 -3.71 3.44 -5.53
CA ARG A 68 -4.90 2.88 -6.20
C ARG A 68 -4.52 1.94 -7.34
N LEU A 69 -3.51 2.31 -8.11
CA LEU A 69 -2.93 1.42 -9.13
C LEU A 69 -2.33 0.17 -8.47
N ALA A 70 -1.58 0.34 -7.39
CA ALA A 70 -1.05 -0.76 -6.60
C ALA A 70 -2.15 -1.72 -6.13
N ALA A 71 -3.25 -1.21 -5.59
CA ALA A 71 -4.37 -2.05 -5.16
C ALA A 71 -5.00 -2.84 -6.32
N LEU A 72 -5.16 -2.23 -7.50
CA LEU A 72 -5.67 -2.93 -8.69
C LEU A 72 -4.70 -4.03 -9.15
N LEU A 73 -3.40 -3.75 -9.13
CA LEU A 73 -2.36 -4.73 -9.44
C LEU A 73 -2.35 -5.88 -8.42
N TRP A 74 -2.63 -5.59 -7.13
CA TRP A 74 -2.79 -6.61 -6.10
C TRP A 74 -4.01 -7.51 -6.36
N VAL A 75 -5.14 -6.95 -6.77
CA VAL A 75 -6.32 -7.74 -7.15
C VAL A 75 -6.00 -8.66 -8.32
N ALA A 76 -5.30 -8.16 -9.34
CA ALA A 76 -4.85 -8.98 -10.45
C ALA A 76 -3.86 -10.06 -9.98
N ALA A 77 -2.85 -9.69 -9.18
CA ALA A 77 -1.86 -10.61 -8.64
C ALA A 77 -2.49 -11.73 -7.79
N ALA A 78 -3.57 -11.45 -7.05
CA ALA A 78 -4.30 -12.45 -6.30
C ALA A 78 -4.79 -13.59 -7.21
N ALA A 79 -5.34 -13.27 -8.39
CA ALA A 79 -5.78 -14.27 -9.35
C ALA A 79 -4.62 -15.15 -9.86
N PHE A 80 -3.45 -14.53 -10.16
CA PHE A 80 -2.29 -15.25 -10.69
C PHE A 80 -1.54 -16.07 -9.64
N THR A 81 -1.72 -15.77 -8.36
CA THR A 81 -1.08 -16.47 -7.25
C THR A 81 -1.98 -17.49 -6.56
N GLY A 82 -3.18 -17.72 -7.12
CA GLY A 82 -4.14 -18.69 -6.57
C GLY A 82 -4.84 -18.22 -5.29
N ASN A 83 -4.85 -16.91 -5.03
CA ASN A 83 -5.59 -16.30 -3.93
C ASN A 83 -6.98 -15.79 -4.40
N ASP A 84 -7.83 -15.36 -3.47
CA ASP A 84 -9.19 -14.91 -3.79
C ASP A 84 -9.20 -13.48 -4.38
N ALA A 85 -9.12 -13.38 -5.71
CA ALA A 85 -9.22 -12.10 -6.42
C ALA A 85 -10.60 -11.42 -6.27
N LYS A 86 -11.68 -12.21 -6.15
CA LYS A 86 -13.03 -11.66 -5.95
C LYS A 86 -13.15 -11.07 -4.54
N GLY A 87 -12.62 -11.77 -3.54
CA GLY A 87 -12.51 -11.27 -2.18
C GLY A 87 -11.64 -10.01 -2.12
N ALA A 88 -10.47 -10.01 -2.78
CA ALA A 88 -9.61 -8.84 -2.88
C ALA A 88 -10.35 -7.61 -3.43
N TRP A 89 -11.05 -7.76 -4.55
CA TRP A 89 -11.84 -6.68 -5.15
C TRP A 89 -12.97 -6.20 -4.25
N ARG A 90 -13.74 -7.14 -3.66
CA ARG A 90 -14.88 -6.83 -2.78
C ARG A 90 -14.42 -6.04 -1.55
N ILE A 91 -13.38 -6.53 -0.85
CA ILE A 91 -12.88 -5.90 0.36
C ILE A 91 -12.21 -4.56 0.04
N TRP A 92 -11.42 -4.47 -1.04
CA TRP A 92 -10.87 -3.20 -1.48
C TRP A 92 -11.95 -2.14 -1.70
N ARG A 93 -13.03 -2.46 -2.40
CA ARG A 93 -14.12 -1.49 -2.63
C ARG A 93 -14.80 -1.06 -1.35
N ARG A 94 -14.94 -1.96 -0.37
CA ARG A 94 -15.60 -1.69 0.91
C ARG A 94 -14.70 -0.91 1.87
N ASP A 95 -13.46 -1.36 2.06
CA ASP A 95 -12.60 -0.97 3.19
C ASP A 95 -11.45 -0.03 2.82
N ARG A 96 -11.25 0.30 1.56
CA ARG A 96 -10.15 1.15 1.08
C ARG A 96 -10.05 2.54 1.71
N ARG A 97 -10.99 2.92 2.55
CA ARG A 97 -11.03 4.19 3.30
C ARG A 97 -10.94 3.99 4.80
N ASN A 98 -10.75 2.77 5.27
CA ASN A 98 -10.70 2.42 6.68
C ASN A 98 -9.30 2.63 7.28
N HIS A 99 -8.66 3.74 6.94
CA HIS A 99 -7.36 4.16 7.48
C HIS A 99 -7.29 5.68 7.58
N ALA A 100 -6.44 6.20 8.49
CA ALA A 100 -6.24 7.63 8.66
C ALA A 100 -5.59 8.28 7.42
N SER A 101 -4.62 7.60 6.78
CA SER A 101 -4.12 7.97 5.46
C SER A 101 -5.09 7.49 4.38
N PRO A 102 -5.38 8.30 3.34
CA PRO A 102 -6.23 7.90 2.22
C PRO A 102 -5.61 6.83 1.32
N ASN A 103 -4.35 6.47 1.56
CA ASN A 103 -3.54 5.62 0.71
C ASN A 103 -3.26 4.23 1.29
N SER A 104 -2.99 4.10 2.59
CA SER A 104 -2.57 2.85 3.23
C SER A 104 -3.60 1.73 3.07
N ALA A 105 -4.88 2.01 3.34
CA ALA A 105 -5.92 1.00 3.21
C ALA A 105 -6.16 0.50 1.76
N GLN A 106 -5.57 1.12 0.74
CA GLN A 106 -5.76 0.69 -0.64
C GLN A 106 -5.19 -0.73 -0.86
N THR A 107 -3.92 -0.94 -0.60
CA THR A 107 -3.26 -2.25 -0.76
C THR A 107 -3.56 -3.18 0.40
N GLU A 108 -3.70 -2.66 1.63
CA GLU A 108 -4.05 -3.45 2.80
C GLU A 108 -5.40 -4.16 2.63
N SER A 109 -6.42 -3.46 2.14
CA SER A 109 -7.75 -4.04 1.94
C SER A 109 -7.78 -5.06 0.81
N ALA A 110 -7.04 -4.84 -0.28
CA ALA A 110 -6.88 -5.83 -1.34
C ALA A 110 -6.18 -7.10 -0.81
N CYS A 111 -5.13 -6.94 0.00
CA CYS A 111 -4.41 -8.04 0.63
C CYS A 111 -5.30 -8.81 1.60
N ALA A 112 -6.01 -8.12 2.50
CA ALA A 112 -6.93 -8.74 3.46
C ALA A 112 -7.99 -9.59 2.76
N GLY A 113 -8.59 -9.03 1.70
CA GLY A 113 -9.59 -9.73 0.90
C GLY A 113 -9.04 -10.93 0.14
N ALA A 114 -7.83 -10.81 -0.43
CA ALA A 114 -7.16 -11.92 -1.12
C ALA A 114 -6.84 -13.11 -0.21
N LEU A 115 -6.47 -12.81 1.03
CA LEU A 115 -6.08 -13.81 2.03
C LEU A 115 -7.25 -14.31 2.89
N GLY A 116 -8.41 -13.64 2.86
CA GLY A 116 -9.55 -13.96 3.71
C GLY A 116 -9.28 -13.75 5.20
N VAL A 117 -8.51 -12.72 5.54
CA VAL A 117 -8.11 -12.39 6.91
C VAL A 117 -8.54 -10.96 7.28
N GLN A 118 -8.68 -10.71 8.57
CA GLN A 118 -8.90 -9.37 9.08
C GLN A 118 -7.58 -8.75 9.51
N LEU A 119 -7.32 -7.53 9.05
CA LEU A 119 -6.14 -6.73 9.36
C LEU A 119 -6.55 -5.47 10.14
N ALA A 120 -5.55 -4.74 10.65
CA ALA A 120 -5.75 -3.53 11.46
C ALA A 120 -6.64 -3.78 12.68
N GLY A 121 -7.47 -2.81 13.07
CA GLY A 121 -8.30 -2.87 14.25
C GLY A 121 -7.68 -2.15 15.45
N PRO A 122 -8.43 -2.09 16.56
CA PRO A 122 -7.98 -1.38 17.74
C PRO A 122 -6.69 -1.98 18.32
N ALA A 123 -5.80 -1.12 18.80
CA ALA A 123 -4.52 -1.52 19.36
C ALA A 123 -4.13 -0.62 20.55
N TYR A 124 -3.27 -1.15 21.41
CA TYR A 124 -2.66 -0.39 22.50
C TYR A 124 -1.28 0.11 22.04
N TYR A 125 -1.05 1.41 22.16
CA TYR A 125 0.25 2.04 21.95
C TYR A 125 0.66 2.77 23.22
N PHE A 126 1.81 2.41 23.78
CA PHE A 126 2.32 2.98 25.04
C PHE A 126 1.31 2.95 26.20
N GLY A 127 0.45 1.92 26.25
CA GLY A 127 -0.57 1.76 27.28
C GLY A 127 -1.90 2.47 27.01
N GLU A 128 -2.00 3.26 25.97
CA GLU A 128 -3.23 3.93 25.54
C GLU A 128 -3.97 3.13 24.47
N TYR A 129 -5.29 3.08 24.60
CA TYR A 129 -6.17 2.40 23.64
C TYR A 129 -6.50 3.31 22.46
N TYR A 130 -6.14 2.86 21.27
CA TYR A 130 -6.45 3.55 20.01
C TYR A 130 -7.49 2.77 19.22
N PRO A 131 -8.73 3.28 19.10
CA PRO A 131 -9.75 2.68 18.25
C PRO A 131 -9.38 2.91 16.79
N LYS A 132 -9.09 1.83 16.08
CA LYS A 132 -8.86 1.84 14.62
C LYS A 132 -9.91 0.95 13.95
N PRO A 133 -10.43 1.33 12.77
CA PRO A 133 -11.30 0.45 12.02
C PRO A 133 -10.55 -0.81 11.58
N THR A 134 -11.29 -1.89 11.45
CA THR A 134 -10.77 -3.14 10.88
C THR A 134 -10.82 -3.11 9.36
N ILE A 135 -9.96 -3.89 8.72
CA ILE A 135 -9.85 -4.05 7.28
C ILE A 135 -9.96 -5.55 6.95
N GLY A 136 -10.90 -5.92 6.11
CA GLY A 136 -11.16 -7.31 5.75
C GLY A 136 -12.14 -8.03 6.68
N ASP A 137 -12.39 -9.28 6.35
CA ASP A 137 -13.27 -10.18 7.09
C ASP A 137 -12.41 -11.27 7.76
N ALA A 138 -12.71 -11.61 9.02
CA ALA A 138 -12.02 -12.66 9.76
C ALA A 138 -12.56 -14.05 9.35
N LEU A 139 -12.35 -14.45 8.08
CA LEU A 139 -12.78 -15.76 7.59
C LEU A 139 -11.91 -16.89 8.14
N ARG A 140 -10.69 -16.58 8.50
CA ARG A 140 -9.72 -17.47 9.16
C ARG A 140 -8.70 -16.67 9.98
N PRO A 141 -7.98 -17.29 10.91
CA PRO A 141 -6.87 -16.65 11.59
C PRO A 141 -5.71 -16.35 10.63
N ILE A 142 -4.90 -15.34 11.00
CA ILE A 142 -3.66 -15.01 10.30
C ILE A 142 -2.61 -16.08 10.63
N GLU A 143 -1.90 -16.55 9.62
CA GLU A 143 -0.84 -17.54 9.72
C GLU A 143 0.51 -16.97 9.26
N PRO A 144 1.66 -17.52 9.71
CA PRO A 144 2.99 -17.10 9.21
C PRO A 144 3.13 -17.22 7.69
N GLN A 145 2.46 -18.20 7.08
CA GLN A 145 2.43 -18.41 5.62
C GLN A 145 1.79 -17.26 4.86
N ASP A 146 0.98 -16.42 5.51
CA ASP A 146 0.36 -15.27 4.86
C ASP A 146 1.38 -14.20 4.48
N ILE A 147 2.51 -14.14 5.16
CA ILE A 147 3.63 -13.30 4.77
C ILE A 147 4.18 -13.76 3.41
N LEU A 148 4.35 -15.06 3.22
CA LEU A 148 4.84 -15.62 1.95
C LEU A 148 3.82 -15.44 0.82
N ARG A 149 2.52 -15.62 1.12
CA ARG A 149 1.44 -15.36 0.15
C ARG A 149 1.40 -13.89 -0.25
N ALA A 150 1.50 -12.96 0.71
CA ALA A 150 1.57 -11.54 0.45
C ALA A 150 2.80 -11.15 -0.37
N ASN A 151 3.98 -11.69 -0.03
CA ASN A 151 5.21 -11.47 -0.81
C ASN A 151 5.08 -11.94 -2.26
N ARG A 152 4.49 -13.12 -2.50
CA ARG A 152 4.24 -13.61 -3.87
C ARG A 152 3.33 -12.65 -4.65
N MET A 153 2.24 -12.19 -4.03
CA MET A 153 1.36 -11.18 -4.66
C MET A 153 2.12 -9.88 -4.95
N MET A 154 2.96 -9.41 -4.02
CA MET A 154 3.80 -8.22 -4.21
C MET A 154 4.72 -8.38 -5.43
N TYR A 155 5.44 -9.50 -5.55
CA TYR A 155 6.33 -9.74 -6.70
C TYR A 155 5.58 -9.77 -8.03
N VAL A 156 4.42 -10.42 -8.08
CA VAL A 156 3.59 -10.48 -9.29
C VAL A 156 3.03 -9.10 -9.63
N ALA A 157 2.52 -8.35 -8.64
CA ALA A 157 2.03 -6.98 -8.83
C ALA A 157 3.14 -6.04 -9.33
N SER A 158 4.35 -6.17 -8.80
CA SER A 158 5.53 -5.40 -9.23
C SER A 158 5.94 -5.74 -10.66
N GLY A 159 5.90 -7.03 -11.02
CA GLY A 159 6.13 -7.49 -12.40
C GLY A 159 5.12 -6.91 -13.38
N PHE A 160 3.83 -6.86 -13.01
CA PHE A 160 2.79 -6.22 -13.81
C PHE A 160 3.02 -4.71 -13.97
N ALA A 161 3.39 -4.02 -12.88
CA ALA A 161 3.72 -2.59 -12.93
C ALA A 161 4.87 -2.31 -13.91
N LEU A 162 5.93 -3.12 -13.84
CA LEU A 162 7.09 -3.00 -14.71
C LEU A 162 6.75 -3.29 -16.17
N ALA A 163 6.03 -4.38 -16.44
CA ALA A 163 5.64 -4.76 -17.79
C ALA A 163 4.72 -3.72 -18.43
N TRP A 164 3.74 -3.23 -17.67
CA TRP A 164 2.81 -2.19 -18.14
C TRP A 164 3.56 -0.88 -18.43
N GLY A 165 4.44 -0.46 -17.53
CA GLY A 165 5.22 0.76 -17.73
C GLY A 165 6.21 0.65 -18.88
N ALA A 166 6.87 -0.50 -19.06
CA ALA A 166 7.75 -0.74 -20.21
C ALA A 166 6.96 -0.70 -21.55
N ALA A 167 5.76 -1.28 -21.57
CA ALA A 167 4.89 -1.23 -22.74
C ALA A 167 4.49 0.20 -23.10
N ILE A 168 4.08 1.02 -22.12
CA ILE A 168 3.74 2.43 -22.35
C ILE A 168 4.95 3.18 -22.90
N ARG A 169 6.12 3.00 -22.33
CA ARG A 169 7.33 3.68 -22.76
C ARG A 169 7.76 3.26 -24.18
N GLY A 170 7.61 1.99 -24.53
CA GLY A 170 7.86 1.51 -25.89
C GLY A 170 6.88 2.04 -26.93
N PHE A 171 5.68 2.44 -26.52
CA PHE A 171 4.68 3.07 -27.42
C PHE A 171 4.93 4.56 -27.62
N LEU A 172 5.63 5.22 -26.69
CA LEU A 172 5.90 6.67 -26.71
C LEU A 172 7.29 7.00 -27.29
N ALA A 173 8.13 6.00 -27.53
CA ALA A 173 9.45 6.13 -28.12
C ALA A 173 9.43 5.92 -29.64
#